data_c2decc85e4d60b1b6c1eb4541f29c1ae
#
_entry.id   c2decc85e4d60b1b6c1eb4541f29c1ae
#
_cell.length_a   1.000
_cell.length_b   1.000
_cell.length_c   1.000
_cell.angle_alpha   90.00
_cell.angle_beta   90.00
_cell.angle_gamma   90.00
#
_symmetry.space_group_name_H-M   'P 1'
#
loop_
_entity.id
_entity.type
_entity.pdbx_description
1 polymer ?
#
loop_
_entity_poly.entity_id
_entity_poly.type
_entity_poly.pdbx_seq_one_letter_code
_entity_poly.pdbx_strand_id
1 'polypeptide(L)'
;MPDRPDPTAPVRGTEGAVAPEPAVSAEGVPPERGGPGAVDRFFSVSARGSDFGREIRGGFATFFTMAYILVLNPIILGSAEDKFGNHLSAPQLVTATALVAAVTTVVMGLGGNLPLALAAGLGINAVTAYQLAPLMSWPDAMGLIVIEGLLICVLVVTGLREAIMYAIPASLKQAISVGIGLFIAFIGFIDAGFATRIPGDTGSVPVQLGATGHLSGWPVLVFCLGVLLTVALLARGTKGAILISIVVTTVVAVVIDAVADIAPTAWGLTVPAVPEDLMAAPDFGLIGSFSLFGAFQHVGVLTIVLLVFTLLLSDFFDTMGTVVGVSHEAGLLDEDGKVPHLGRVLLIDGAAAVAGGAASASSATSYVESAAGVGEGARTGFASLVTGGLFAVALFLTPLATIVPAQAAAPALVAVGFMLMAQVRHIDWEKYEIAVPAFLTIAVMPFTYSITNGIGAGFVSYVVLKTVLGKAKEVHWLLWASAALFAVYFAVDPVEQLLGVK
;
A
#
# COMPACT_ATOMS: atom_id res chain seq x y z
N MET A 1 23.23 -47.15 38.12
CA MET A 1 24.35 -46.24 38.44
C MET A 1 25.63 -46.90 37.98
N PRO A 2 26.28 -46.35 36.97
CA PRO A 2 27.73 -46.47 36.82
C PRO A 2 28.37 -45.09 36.74
N ASP A 3 29.63 -45.06 37.21
CA ASP A 3 30.53 -44.05 37.61
C ASP A 3 30.72 -42.81 36.71
N ARG A 4 30.89 -41.66 37.38
CA ARG A 4 31.41 -40.41 36.79
C ARG A 4 32.95 -40.48 36.75
N PRO A 5 33.61 -40.06 35.65
CA PRO A 5 35.06 -39.90 35.63
C PRO A 5 35.54 -38.58 36.28
N ASP A 6 36.68 -38.67 36.96
CA ASP A 6 37.42 -37.69 37.72
C ASP A 6 38.02 -36.59 36.81
N PRO A 7 37.95 -35.27 37.18
CA PRO A 7 38.39 -34.18 36.32
C PRO A 7 39.88 -33.76 36.52
N THR A 8 40.76 -34.60 37.09
CA THR A 8 42.13 -34.17 37.45
C THR A 8 43.29 -34.97 36.83
N ALA A 9 43.17 -35.42 35.59
CA ALA A 9 44.28 -36.07 34.89
C ALA A 9 45.00 -35.12 33.90
N PRO A 10 46.32 -34.94 33.93
CA PRO A 10 47.03 -34.05 33.03
C PRO A 10 47.19 -34.69 31.63
N VAL A 11 46.83 -33.91 30.59
CA VAL A 11 46.99 -34.24 29.18
C VAL A 11 48.50 -34.06 28.81
N ARG A 12 49.16 -35.13 28.45
CA ARG A 12 50.53 -35.09 27.86
C ARG A 12 50.44 -34.55 26.44
N GLY A 13 51.20 -33.46 26.20
CA GLY A 13 51.41 -32.91 24.86
C GLY A 13 52.26 -33.88 24.01
N THR A 14 51.87 -34.08 22.78
CA THR A 14 52.74 -34.60 21.70
C THR A 14 52.90 -33.41 20.71
N GLU A 15 54.06 -32.78 20.79
CA GLU A 15 54.58 -31.89 19.76
C GLU A 15 54.89 -32.73 18.52
N GLY A 16 54.04 -32.67 17.51
CA GLY A 16 54.29 -33.09 16.14
C GLY A 16 54.56 -31.85 15.30
N ALA A 17 55.83 -31.58 14.99
CA ALA A 17 56.22 -30.56 14.04
C ALA A 17 55.60 -30.85 12.66
N VAL A 18 54.65 -30.03 12.25
CA VAL A 18 54.15 -29.99 10.87
C VAL A 18 55.09 -29.12 10.05
N ALA A 19 55.73 -29.74 9.04
CA ALA A 19 56.54 -29.03 8.07
C ALA A 19 55.71 -28.01 7.30
N PRO A 20 56.26 -26.83 6.91
CA PRO A 20 55.53 -25.85 6.14
C PRO A 20 55.21 -26.41 4.74
N GLU A 21 53.94 -26.37 4.37
CA GLU A 21 53.51 -26.64 2.97
C GLU A 21 54.18 -25.64 2.01
N PRO A 22 54.59 -26.08 0.81
CA PRO A 22 55.19 -25.19 -0.15
C PRO A 22 54.19 -24.13 -0.60
N ALA A 23 54.62 -22.89 -0.63
CA ALA A 23 53.88 -21.73 -1.12
C ALA A 23 53.31 -22.07 -2.51
N VAL A 24 51.95 -22.12 -2.62
CA VAL A 24 51.26 -22.19 -3.88
C VAL A 24 51.60 -20.90 -4.65
N SER A 25 52.30 -21.06 -5.76
CA SER A 25 52.61 -19.98 -6.68
C SER A 25 51.33 -19.28 -7.13
N ALA A 26 51.28 -17.96 -6.91
CA ALA A 26 50.23 -17.10 -7.42
C ALA A 26 50.34 -17.01 -8.94
N GLU A 27 49.88 -18.05 -9.65
CA GLU A 27 49.66 -18.01 -11.11
C GLU A 27 48.17 -17.82 -11.40
N GLY A 28 47.88 -16.66 -12.00
CA GLY A 28 46.65 -16.52 -12.78
C GLY A 28 45.41 -15.94 -12.09
N VAL A 29 45.57 -14.84 -11.34
CA VAL A 29 44.44 -13.89 -11.23
C VAL A 29 44.35 -13.15 -12.57
N PRO A 30 43.28 -13.33 -13.36
CA PRO A 30 43.13 -12.50 -14.55
C PRO A 30 43.13 -11.03 -14.14
N PRO A 31 43.72 -10.13 -14.94
CA PRO A 31 43.75 -8.71 -14.60
C PRO A 31 42.32 -8.21 -14.42
N GLU A 32 42.03 -7.61 -13.27
CA GLU A 32 40.78 -6.90 -13.01
C GLU A 32 40.53 -5.96 -14.19
N ARG A 33 39.50 -6.28 -14.94
CA ARG A 33 39.00 -5.43 -16.00
C ARG A 33 38.57 -4.12 -15.36
N GLY A 34 39.24 -3.03 -15.69
CA GLY A 34 38.98 -1.62 -15.43
C GLY A 34 38.09 -1.30 -14.24
N GLY A 35 38.54 -0.38 -13.37
CA GLY A 35 37.80 0.01 -12.17
C GLY A 35 36.31 0.27 -12.44
N PRO A 36 35.47 0.28 -11.39
CA PRO A 36 34.01 0.33 -11.50
C PRO A 36 33.56 1.46 -12.42
N GLY A 37 32.71 1.14 -13.39
CA GLY A 37 32.16 2.10 -14.36
C GLY A 37 31.44 3.26 -13.66
N ALA A 38 31.21 4.38 -14.36
CA ALA A 38 30.56 5.55 -13.78
C ALA A 38 29.16 5.22 -13.17
N VAL A 39 28.40 4.34 -13.80
CA VAL A 39 27.09 3.88 -13.33
C VAL A 39 27.24 3.05 -12.04
N ASP A 40 28.20 2.14 -11.98
CA ASP A 40 28.47 1.34 -10.78
C ASP A 40 28.88 2.22 -9.60
N ARG A 41 29.73 3.22 -9.84
CA ARG A 41 30.12 4.19 -8.80
C ARG A 41 28.94 5.01 -8.29
N PHE A 42 28.05 5.44 -9.20
CA PHE A 42 26.88 6.23 -8.83
C PHE A 42 25.90 5.44 -7.94
N PHE A 43 25.57 4.21 -8.32
CA PHE A 43 24.63 3.36 -7.58
C PHE A 43 25.30 2.51 -6.50
N SER A 44 26.63 2.40 -6.51
CA SER A 44 27.39 1.54 -5.61
C SER A 44 27.01 0.04 -5.74
N VAL A 45 26.74 -0.43 -6.96
CA VAL A 45 26.21 -1.79 -7.23
C VAL A 45 27.19 -2.85 -6.69
N SER A 46 28.44 -2.82 -7.14
CA SER A 46 29.48 -3.76 -6.70
C SER A 46 29.80 -3.60 -5.21
N ALA A 47 29.78 -2.37 -4.66
CA ALA A 47 30.05 -2.10 -3.26
C ALA A 47 28.97 -2.67 -2.32
N ARG A 48 27.72 -2.79 -2.80
CA ARG A 48 26.60 -3.41 -2.07
C ARG A 48 26.45 -4.92 -2.33
N GLY A 49 27.45 -5.56 -2.96
CA GLY A 49 27.47 -7.00 -3.22
C GLY A 49 26.44 -7.46 -4.29
N SER A 50 26.00 -6.54 -5.17
CA SER A 50 25.11 -6.83 -6.29
C SER A 50 25.87 -6.78 -7.63
N ASP A 51 25.18 -7.06 -8.71
CA ASP A 51 25.62 -6.90 -10.09
C ASP A 51 24.46 -6.41 -10.97
N PHE A 52 24.77 -5.85 -12.15
CA PHE A 52 23.72 -5.33 -13.04
C PHE A 52 22.69 -6.38 -13.46
N GLY A 53 23.09 -7.65 -13.57
CA GLY A 53 22.15 -8.73 -13.91
C GLY A 53 21.12 -8.96 -12.80
N ARG A 54 21.55 -8.91 -11.54
CA ARG A 54 20.66 -9.01 -10.36
C ARG A 54 19.77 -7.78 -10.25
N GLU A 55 20.32 -6.59 -10.44
CA GLU A 55 19.54 -5.35 -10.41
C GLU A 55 18.44 -5.34 -11.49
N ILE A 56 18.77 -5.75 -12.72
CA ILE A 56 17.78 -5.86 -13.80
C ILE A 56 16.71 -6.89 -13.46
N ARG A 57 17.09 -8.12 -13.06
CA ARG A 57 16.12 -9.15 -12.66
C ARG A 57 15.24 -8.68 -11.50
N GLY A 58 15.85 -8.02 -10.50
CA GLY A 58 15.13 -7.45 -9.38
C GLY A 58 14.13 -6.38 -9.82
N GLY A 59 14.51 -5.49 -10.74
CA GLY A 59 13.58 -4.50 -11.29
C GLY A 59 12.41 -5.12 -12.03
N PHE A 60 12.63 -6.16 -12.83
CA PHE A 60 11.55 -6.94 -13.45
C PHE A 60 10.67 -7.63 -12.41
N ALA A 61 11.25 -8.27 -11.39
CA ALA A 61 10.50 -8.94 -10.34
C ALA A 61 9.60 -7.95 -9.59
N THR A 62 10.12 -6.78 -9.21
CA THR A 62 9.35 -5.71 -8.58
C THR A 62 8.21 -5.25 -9.49
N PHE A 63 8.48 -4.99 -10.76
CA PHE A 63 7.43 -4.57 -11.71
C PHE A 63 6.31 -5.60 -11.80
N PHE A 64 6.62 -6.87 -12.05
CA PHE A 64 5.59 -7.90 -12.20
C PHE A 64 4.81 -8.19 -10.92
N THR A 65 5.40 -7.97 -9.74
CA THR A 65 4.68 -8.16 -8.48
C THR A 65 3.74 -7.00 -8.17
N MET A 66 4.01 -5.77 -8.66
CA MET A 66 3.21 -4.58 -8.35
C MET A 66 2.42 -4.03 -9.55
N ALA A 67 2.62 -4.54 -10.78
CA ALA A 67 1.93 -4.03 -11.97
C ALA A 67 0.39 -4.15 -11.92
N TYR A 68 -0.13 -4.95 -10.99
CA TYR A 68 -1.57 -5.01 -10.71
C TYR A 68 -2.17 -3.65 -10.36
N ILE A 69 -1.36 -2.69 -9.88
CA ILE A 69 -1.85 -1.34 -9.53
C ILE A 69 -2.38 -0.58 -10.76
N LEU A 70 -1.86 -0.89 -11.97
CA LEU A 70 -2.35 -0.32 -13.22
C LEU A 70 -3.81 -0.68 -13.50
N VAL A 71 -4.30 -1.75 -12.88
CA VAL A 71 -5.68 -2.21 -12.95
C VAL A 71 -6.47 -1.77 -11.74
N LEU A 72 -5.93 -1.98 -10.52
CA LEU A 72 -6.67 -1.73 -9.29
C LEU A 72 -6.93 -0.24 -9.04
N ASN A 73 -5.95 0.64 -9.29
CA ASN A 73 -6.15 2.06 -9.08
C ASN A 73 -7.28 2.64 -9.95
N PRO A 74 -7.31 2.39 -11.28
CA PRO A 74 -8.42 2.79 -12.12
C PRO A 74 -9.77 2.20 -11.72
N ILE A 75 -9.82 0.97 -11.23
CA ILE A 75 -11.07 0.36 -10.76
C ILE A 75 -11.56 1.07 -9.50
N ILE A 76 -10.71 1.26 -8.49
CA ILE A 76 -11.10 1.89 -7.21
C ILE A 76 -11.55 3.34 -7.44
N LEU A 77 -10.76 4.15 -8.15
CA LEU A 77 -11.09 5.55 -8.37
C LEU A 77 -12.18 5.75 -9.42
N GLY A 78 -12.19 4.93 -10.46
CA GLY A 78 -13.16 5.05 -11.58
C GLY A 78 -14.54 4.52 -11.23
N SER A 79 -14.69 3.60 -10.26
CA SER A 79 -15.99 3.10 -9.81
C SER A 79 -16.72 4.07 -8.89
N ALA A 80 -15.99 4.99 -8.24
CA ALA A 80 -16.60 5.94 -7.33
C ALA A 80 -17.12 7.19 -8.05
N GLU A 81 -18.19 7.76 -7.52
CA GLU A 81 -18.76 9.03 -7.95
C GLU A 81 -18.32 10.16 -7.01
N ASP A 82 -18.06 11.33 -7.57
CA ASP A 82 -17.88 12.53 -6.76
C ASP A 82 -19.24 13.07 -6.28
N LYS A 83 -19.21 14.08 -5.43
CA LYS A 83 -20.41 14.75 -4.90
C LYS A 83 -21.40 15.18 -5.99
N PHE A 84 -20.95 15.36 -7.22
CA PHE A 84 -21.72 15.84 -8.36
C PHE A 84 -22.10 14.74 -9.34
N GLY A 85 -21.80 13.47 -9.04
CA GLY A 85 -22.08 12.31 -9.89
C GLY A 85 -21.11 12.12 -11.05
N ASN A 86 -19.90 12.72 -10.98
CA ASN A 86 -18.88 12.53 -12.01
C ASN A 86 -18.00 11.34 -11.70
N HIS A 87 -17.60 10.61 -12.76
CA HIS A 87 -16.60 9.55 -12.70
C HIS A 87 -15.28 9.98 -13.36
N LEU A 88 -14.18 9.45 -12.89
CA LEU A 88 -12.89 9.59 -13.56
C LEU A 88 -12.79 8.56 -14.71
N SER A 89 -12.21 8.98 -15.83
CA SER A 89 -12.01 8.13 -17.01
C SER A 89 -10.98 7.04 -16.74
N ALA A 90 -11.34 5.77 -16.94
CA ALA A 90 -10.44 4.64 -16.71
C ALA A 90 -9.17 4.69 -17.56
N PRO A 91 -9.18 5.00 -18.88
CA PRO A 91 -7.95 5.15 -19.67
C PRO A 91 -7.02 6.24 -19.14
N GLN A 92 -7.58 7.37 -18.70
CA GLN A 92 -6.81 8.48 -18.13
C GLN A 92 -6.21 8.09 -16.78
N LEU A 93 -6.95 7.35 -15.95
CA LEU A 93 -6.46 6.83 -14.66
C LEU A 93 -5.32 5.82 -14.84
N VAL A 94 -5.40 4.91 -15.83
CA VAL A 94 -4.29 3.99 -16.15
C VAL A 94 -3.06 4.78 -16.55
N THR A 95 -3.22 5.77 -17.43
CA THR A 95 -2.12 6.65 -17.87
C THR A 95 -1.51 7.40 -16.69
N ALA A 96 -2.33 8.06 -15.87
CA ALA A 96 -1.86 8.80 -14.70
C ALA A 96 -1.12 7.89 -13.70
N THR A 97 -1.67 6.70 -13.43
CA THR A 97 -1.07 5.72 -12.52
C THR A 97 0.29 5.24 -13.04
N ALA A 98 0.37 4.86 -14.31
CA ALA A 98 1.62 4.41 -14.92
C ALA A 98 2.69 5.53 -14.95
N LEU A 99 2.30 6.76 -15.29
CA LEU A 99 3.20 7.91 -15.32
C LEU A 99 3.76 8.23 -13.94
N VAL A 100 2.88 8.32 -12.93
CA VAL A 100 3.29 8.60 -11.55
C VAL A 100 4.22 7.49 -11.06
N ALA A 101 3.86 6.22 -11.25
CA ALA A 101 4.71 5.09 -10.86
C ALA A 101 6.07 5.13 -11.58
N ALA A 102 6.11 5.41 -12.87
CA ALA A 102 7.35 5.52 -13.64
C ALA A 102 8.26 6.63 -13.09
N VAL A 103 7.73 7.84 -13.01
CA VAL A 103 8.52 9.02 -12.63
C VAL A 103 9.00 8.92 -11.18
N THR A 104 8.09 8.62 -10.25
CA THR A 104 8.42 8.61 -8.81
C THR A 104 9.37 7.46 -8.45
N THR A 105 9.22 6.29 -9.09
CA THR A 105 10.15 5.16 -8.92
C THR A 105 11.55 5.49 -9.47
N VAL A 106 11.64 6.14 -10.64
CA VAL A 106 12.93 6.61 -11.18
C VAL A 106 13.57 7.63 -10.24
N VAL A 107 12.80 8.60 -9.74
CA VAL A 107 13.31 9.61 -8.79
C VAL A 107 13.77 8.94 -7.49
N MET A 108 13.06 7.94 -6.99
CA MET A 108 13.49 7.15 -5.83
C MET A 108 14.81 6.42 -6.11
N GLY A 109 14.94 5.80 -7.28
CA GLY A 109 16.18 5.13 -7.69
C GLY A 109 17.37 6.08 -7.76
N LEU A 110 17.22 7.26 -8.36
CA LEU A 110 18.27 8.25 -8.51
C LEU A 110 18.61 8.99 -7.21
N GLY A 111 17.59 9.37 -6.46
CA GLY A 111 17.73 10.22 -5.26
C GLY A 111 17.90 9.44 -3.96
N GLY A 112 17.14 8.36 -3.77
CA GLY A 112 17.18 7.51 -2.59
C GLY A 112 18.23 6.39 -2.67
N ASN A 113 18.58 5.99 -3.89
CA ASN A 113 19.46 4.86 -4.18
C ASN A 113 19.07 3.58 -3.40
N LEU A 114 17.78 3.31 -3.31
CA LEU A 114 17.20 2.11 -2.71
C LEU A 114 16.40 1.32 -3.78
N PRO A 115 16.34 -0.01 -3.68
CA PRO A 115 15.54 -0.84 -4.59
C PRO A 115 14.05 -0.78 -4.21
N LEU A 116 13.48 0.43 -4.22
CA LEU A 116 12.10 0.74 -3.88
C LEU A 116 11.35 1.24 -5.09
N ALA A 117 10.16 0.73 -5.31
CA ALA A 117 9.23 1.24 -6.29
C ALA A 117 8.07 1.98 -5.60
N LEU A 118 7.55 3.01 -6.26
CA LEU A 118 6.47 3.85 -5.78
C LEU A 118 5.31 3.80 -6.77
N ALA A 119 4.10 3.76 -6.27
CA ALA A 119 2.87 3.90 -7.04
C ALA A 119 1.72 4.35 -6.12
N ALA A 120 0.52 4.52 -6.68
CA ALA A 120 -0.68 4.90 -5.92
C ALA A 120 -0.98 3.92 -4.78
N GLY A 121 -1.07 4.43 -3.55
CA GLY A 121 -1.30 3.63 -2.34
C GLY A 121 -2.73 3.12 -2.24
N LEU A 122 -2.95 1.80 -2.17
CA LEU A 122 -4.30 1.22 -2.15
C LEU A 122 -5.16 1.71 -0.99
N GLY A 123 -4.58 1.87 0.21
CA GLY A 123 -5.28 2.40 1.37
C GLY A 123 -5.74 3.83 1.15
N ILE A 124 -4.88 4.67 0.57
CA ILE A 124 -5.17 6.07 0.28
C ILE A 124 -6.18 6.19 -0.87
N ASN A 125 -6.10 5.31 -1.88
CA ASN A 125 -7.08 5.25 -2.96
C ASN A 125 -8.49 5.02 -2.41
N ALA A 126 -8.63 4.12 -1.43
CA ALA A 126 -9.91 3.86 -0.78
C ALA A 126 -10.42 5.08 0.02
N VAL A 127 -9.55 5.81 0.72
CA VAL A 127 -9.93 7.08 1.35
C VAL A 127 -10.38 8.08 0.30
N THR A 128 -9.62 8.22 -0.77
CA THR A 128 -9.91 9.19 -1.85
C THR A 128 -11.25 8.89 -2.53
N ALA A 129 -11.48 7.64 -2.93
CA ALA A 129 -12.67 7.21 -3.65
C ALA A 129 -13.94 7.23 -2.78
N TYR A 130 -13.84 6.75 -1.53
CA TYR A 130 -15.02 6.45 -0.73
C TYR A 130 -15.26 7.41 0.44
N GLN A 131 -14.30 8.29 0.75
CA GLN A 131 -14.46 9.29 1.81
C GLN A 131 -14.35 10.73 1.29
N LEU A 132 -13.40 11.02 0.37
CA LEU A 132 -13.25 12.37 -0.16
C LEU A 132 -14.22 12.65 -1.31
N ALA A 133 -14.25 11.82 -2.34
CA ALA A 133 -15.07 12.05 -3.53
C ALA A 133 -16.56 12.26 -3.22
N PRO A 134 -17.23 11.51 -2.32
CA PRO A 134 -18.64 11.76 -1.99
C PRO A 134 -18.90 13.12 -1.32
N LEU A 135 -17.88 13.77 -0.79
CA LEU A 135 -17.98 15.06 -0.07
C LEU A 135 -17.68 16.26 -0.96
N MET A 136 -16.92 16.10 -2.06
CA MET A 136 -16.41 17.19 -2.89
C MET A 136 -16.22 16.76 -4.34
N SER A 137 -15.77 17.66 -5.21
CA SER A 137 -15.41 17.30 -6.58
C SER A 137 -14.09 16.50 -6.65
N TRP A 138 -13.87 15.73 -7.73
CA TRP A 138 -12.60 15.04 -7.95
C TRP A 138 -11.38 15.97 -7.92
N PRO A 139 -11.38 17.15 -8.58
CA PRO A 139 -10.27 18.08 -8.47
C PRO A 139 -9.98 18.53 -7.03
N ASP A 140 -11.01 18.71 -6.20
CA ASP A 140 -10.85 19.11 -4.80
C ASP A 140 -10.29 17.96 -3.95
N ALA A 141 -10.76 16.74 -4.17
CA ALA A 141 -10.22 15.55 -3.52
C ALA A 141 -8.74 15.37 -3.84
N MET A 142 -8.34 15.53 -5.10
CA MET A 142 -6.93 15.46 -5.52
C MET A 142 -6.11 16.63 -4.97
N GLY A 143 -6.72 17.80 -4.79
CA GLY A 143 -6.11 18.94 -4.11
C GLY A 143 -5.75 18.65 -2.65
N LEU A 144 -6.59 17.89 -1.92
CA LEU A 144 -6.27 17.46 -0.55
C LEU A 144 -5.10 16.46 -0.51
N ILE A 145 -4.96 15.60 -1.53
CA ILE A 145 -3.78 14.73 -1.67
C ILE A 145 -2.51 15.56 -1.89
N VAL A 146 -2.58 16.60 -2.73
CA VAL A 146 -1.43 17.51 -2.91
C VAL A 146 -1.07 18.20 -1.60
N ILE A 147 -2.06 18.69 -0.84
CA ILE A 147 -1.84 19.32 0.48
C ILE A 147 -1.21 18.31 1.45
N GLU A 148 -1.69 17.08 1.49
CA GLU A 148 -1.15 16.01 2.31
C GLU A 148 0.32 15.75 1.98
N GLY A 149 0.67 15.54 0.71
CA GLY A 149 2.05 15.32 0.28
C GLY A 149 2.98 16.52 0.60
N LEU A 150 2.51 17.76 0.42
CA LEU A 150 3.25 18.95 0.84
C LEU A 150 3.47 18.98 2.35
N LEU A 151 2.46 18.60 3.14
CA LEU A 151 2.57 18.53 4.59
C LEU A 151 3.59 17.47 5.02
N ILE A 152 3.60 16.30 4.36
CA ILE A 152 4.64 15.26 4.58
C ILE A 152 6.02 15.85 4.33
N CYS A 153 6.24 16.53 3.20
CA CYS A 153 7.52 17.16 2.91
C CYS A 153 7.95 18.15 4.01
N VAL A 154 7.04 18.99 4.49
CA VAL A 154 7.30 19.93 5.59
C VAL A 154 7.64 19.20 6.88
N LEU A 155 6.90 18.14 7.23
CA LEU A 155 7.15 17.34 8.43
C LEU A 155 8.51 16.62 8.37
N VAL A 156 8.94 16.19 7.20
CA VAL A 156 10.27 15.57 7.00
C VAL A 156 11.37 16.59 7.18
N VAL A 157 11.26 17.77 6.52
CA VAL A 157 12.29 18.82 6.60
C VAL A 157 12.42 19.41 8.00
N THR A 158 11.32 19.52 8.74
CA THR A 158 11.30 20.05 10.12
C THR A 158 11.67 19.00 11.17
N GLY A 159 11.78 17.71 10.82
CA GLY A 159 12.02 16.62 11.78
C GLY A 159 10.81 16.27 12.65
N LEU A 160 9.67 16.93 12.48
CA LEU A 160 8.43 16.66 13.25
C LEU A 160 7.82 15.30 12.92
N ARG A 161 8.17 14.71 11.79
CA ARG A 161 7.70 13.37 11.39
C ARG A 161 8.06 12.32 12.45
N GLU A 162 9.27 12.37 13.01
CA GLU A 162 9.70 11.45 14.08
C GLU A 162 8.86 11.64 15.35
N ALA A 163 8.53 12.89 15.72
CA ALA A 163 7.70 13.18 16.89
C ALA A 163 6.29 12.57 16.78
N ILE A 164 5.65 12.66 15.60
CA ILE A 164 4.35 12.03 15.34
C ILE A 164 4.45 10.51 15.43
N MET A 165 5.53 9.92 14.88
CA MET A 165 5.75 8.48 14.93
C MET A 165 5.87 7.96 16.38
N TYR A 166 6.55 8.68 17.25
CA TYR A 166 6.68 8.29 18.67
C TYR A 166 5.41 8.58 19.47
N ALA A 167 4.57 9.51 19.04
CA ALA A 167 3.34 9.87 19.75
C ALA A 167 2.28 8.77 19.71
N ILE A 168 2.22 7.99 18.63
CA ILE A 168 1.20 6.96 18.42
C ILE A 168 1.75 5.60 18.87
N PRO A 169 1.08 4.88 19.79
CA PRO A 169 1.49 3.56 20.23
C PRO A 169 1.57 2.55 19.09
N ALA A 170 2.55 1.62 19.15
CA ALA A 170 2.75 0.62 18.11
C ALA A 170 1.49 -0.22 17.85
N SER A 171 0.73 -0.58 18.88
CA SER A 171 -0.51 -1.33 18.76
C SER A 171 -1.59 -0.60 17.95
N LEU A 172 -1.72 0.72 18.11
CA LEU A 172 -2.66 1.50 17.30
C LEU A 172 -2.21 1.63 15.85
N LYS A 173 -0.90 1.74 15.59
CA LYS A 173 -0.34 1.70 14.22
C LYS A 173 -0.69 0.38 13.53
N GLN A 174 -0.47 -0.72 14.22
CA GLN A 174 -0.82 -2.06 13.74
C GLN A 174 -2.34 -2.19 13.50
N ALA A 175 -3.14 -1.68 14.44
CA ALA A 175 -4.60 -1.70 14.31
C ALA A 175 -5.10 -0.87 13.11
N ILE A 176 -4.45 0.27 12.80
CA ILE A 176 -4.75 1.07 11.61
C ILE A 176 -4.49 0.25 10.34
N SER A 177 -3.31 -0.37 10.22
CA SER A 177 -2.99 -1.23 9.06
C SER A 177 -3.97 -2.41 8.90
N VAL A 178 -4.30 -3.08 10.01
CA VAL A 178 -5.28 -4.18 10.02
C VAL A 178 -6.67 -3.70 9.61
N GLY A 179 -7.11 -2.55 10.14
CA GLY A 179 -8.40 -1.95 9.81
C GLY A 179 -8.50 -1.55 8.35
N ILE A 180 -7.45 -0.92 7.79
CA ILE A 180 -7.35 -0.60 6.36
C ILE A 180 -7.40 -1.88 5.54
N GLY A 181 -6.68 -2.93 5.94
CA GLY A 181 -6.70 -4.22 5.25
C GLY A 181 -8.10 -4.83 5.20
N LEU A 182 -8.81 -4.86 6.33
CA LEU A 182 -10.19 -5.35 6.40
C LEU A 182 -11.15 -4.50 5.57
N PHE A 183 -10.95 -3.18 5.57
CA PHE A 183 -11.75 -2.24 4.78
C PHE A 183 -11.55 -2.46 3.27
N ILE A 184 -10.30 -2.61 2.81
CA ILE A 184 -9.98 -2.89 1.40
C ILE A 184 -10.57 -4.24 0.96
N ALA A 185 -10.45 -5.29 1.80
CA ALA A 185 -11.06 -6.58 1.51
C ALA A 185 -12.59 -6.48 1.40
N PHE A 186 -13.23 -5.71 2.28
CA PHE A 186 -14.67 -5.46 2.25
C PHE A 186 -15.10 -4.77 0.95
N ILE A 187 -14.34 -3.75 0.50
CA ILE A 187 -14.55 -3.11 -0.81
C ILE A 187 -14.49 -4.16 -1.93
N GLY A 188 -13.47 -5.01 -1.94
CA GLY A 188 -13.34 -6.07 -2.94
C GLY A 188 -14.55 -7.01 -2.98
N PHE A 189 -15.12 -7.37 -1.83
CA PHE A 189 -16.34 -8.19 -1.77
C PHE A 189 -17.57 -7.44 -2.31
N ILE A 190 -17.68 -6.14 -2.07
CA ILE A 190 -18.79 -5.31 -2.59
C ILE A 190 -18.67 -5.13 -4.11
N ASP A 191 -17.49 -4.73 -4.61
CA ASP A 191 -17.25 -4.45 -6.04
C ASP A 191 -17.44 -5.69 -6.91
N ALA A 192 -17.14 -6.87 -6.35
CA ALA A 192 -17.39 -8.15 -7.03
C ALA A 192 -18.86 -8.61 -7.01
N GLY A 193 -19.73 -7.93 -6.26
CA GLY A 193 -21.10 -8.38 -6.04
C GLY A 193 -21.22 -9.62 -5.14
N PHE A 194 -20.14 -10.01 -4.45
CA PHE A 194 -20.16 -11.10 -3.48
C PHE A 194 -20.93 -10.73 -2.21
N ALA A 195 -20.74 -9.49 -1.73
CA ALA A 195 -21.58 -8.88 -0.71
C ALA A 195 -22.31 -7.69 -1.32
N THR A 196 -23.60 -7.57 -1.10
CA THR A 196 -24.44 -6.50 -1.66
C THR A 196 -25.30 -5.86 -0.60
N ARG A 197 -25.73 -4.62 -0.86
CA ARG A 197 -26.72 -3.95 -0.03
C ARG A 197 -28.09 -4.63 -0.18
N ILE A 198 -28.83 -4.75 0.93
CA ILE A 198 -30.18 -5.29 0.89
C ILE A 198 -31.11 -4.27 0.22
N PRO A 199 -31.83 -4.64 -0.86
CA PRO A 199 -32.77 -3.73 -1.51
C PRO A 199 -33.96 -3.43 -0.58
N GLY A 200 -34.38 -2.15 -0.52
CA GLY A 200 -35.62 -1.74 0.14
C GLY A 200 -35.51 -1.34 1.62
N ASP A 201 -34.33 -1.25 2.18
CA ASP A 201 -33.92 -0.60 3.45
C ASP A 201 -34.89 -0.71 4.66
N THR A 202 -35.43 -1.87 4.92
CA THR A 202 -36.21 -2.14 6.13
C THR A 202 -35.59 -3.23 7.01
N GLY A 203 -34.43 -3.76 6.60
CA GLY A 203 -33.76 -4.84 7.30
C GLY A 203 -32.74 -4.36 8.33
N SER A 204 -32.63 -5.08 9.45
CA SER A 204 -31.60 -4.87 10.48
C SER A 204 -30.19 -5.26 10.03
N VAL A 205 -30.03 -5.87 8.85
CA VAL A 205 -28.75 -6.33 8.29
C VAL A 205 -28.38 -5.45 7.11
N PRO A 206 -27.24 -4.73 7.15
CA PRO A 206 -26.88 -3.74 6.12
C PRO A 206 -26.40 -4.37 4.80
N VAL A 207 -25.85 -5.60 4.84
CA VAL A 207 -25.34 -6.32 3.67
C VAL A 207 -25.78 -7.78 3.69
N GLN A 208 -25.90 -8.38 2.49
CA GLN A 208 -26.23 -9.79 2.31
C GLN A 208 -25.26 -10.46 1.34
N LEU A 209 -25.26 -11.79 1.31
CA LEU A 209 -24.49 -12.59 0.37
C LEU A 209 -25.14 -12.56 -1.03
N GLY A 210 -24.43 -12.00 -2.00
CA GLY A 210 -24.97 -11.85 -3.35
C GLY A 210 -26.24 -11.00 -3.42
N ALA A 211 -26.81 -10.83 -4.59
CA ALA A 211 -27.98 -9.97 -4.80
C ALA A 211 -29.28 -10.50 -4.17
N THR A 212 -29.36 -11.80 -3.90
CA THR A 212 -30.59 -12.50 -3.48
C THR A 212 -30.46 -13.29 -2.18
N GLY A 213 -29.41 -13.02 -1.39
CA GLY A 213 -29.09 -13.75 -0.15
C GLY A 213 -28.27 -15.03 -0.40
N HIS A 214 -27.93 -15.33 -1.65
CA HIS A 214 -27.05 -16.43 -2.03
C HIS A 214 -26.21 -16.05 -3.26
N LEU A 215 -25.08 -16.76 -3.45
CA LEU A 215 -24.20 -16.52 -4.60
C LEU A 215 -24.92 -16.98 -5.88
N SER A 216 -25.04 -16.08 -6.84
CA SER A 216 -25.67 -16.33 -8.13
C SER A 216 -25.03 -15.48 -9.22
N GLY A 217 -25.05 -16.02 -10.45
CA GLY A 217 -24.49 -15.34 -11.62
C GLY A 217 -23.01 -15.67 -11.91
N TRP A 218 -22.68 -15.62 -13.19
CA TRP A 218 -21.35 -15.89 -13.70
C TRP A 218 -20.28 -14.91 -13.18
N PRO A 219 -20.54 -13.59 -13.09
CA PRO A 219 -19.54 -12.65 -12.58
C PRO A 219 -19.08 -12.98 -11.16
N VAL A 220 -19.99 -13.34 -10.25
CA VAL A 220 -19.66 -13.73 -8.87
C VAL A 220 -18.87 -15.04 -8.84
N LEU A 221 -19.18 -15.99 -9.73
CA LEU A 221 -18.40 -17.22 -9.87
C LEU A 221 -16.95 -16.92 -10.32
N VAL A 222 -16.78 -16.02 -11.29
CA VAL A 222 -15.46 -15.55 -11.75
C VAL A 222 -14.66 -14.97 -10.58
N PHE A 223 -15.28 -14.14 -9.76
CA PHE A 223 -14.66 -13.61 -8.55
C PHE A 223 -14.22 -14.74 -7.58
N CYS A 224 -15.11 -15.70 -7.28
CA CYS A 224 -14.77 -16.81 -6.38
C CYS A 224 -13.59 -17.64 -6.91
N LEU A 225 -13.57 -17.94 -8.21
CA LEU A 225 -12.45 -18.64 -8.85
C LEU A 225 -11.16 -17.81 -8.78
N GLY A 226 -11.26 -16.49 -8.99
CA GLY A 226 -10.15 -15.57 -8.86
C GLY A 226 -9.57 -15.53 -7.45
N VAL A 227 -10.41 -15.49 -6.41
CA VAL A 227 -9.95 -15.55 -5.00
C VAL A 227 -9.22 -16.87 -4.73
N LEU A 228 -9.79 -17.99 -5.12
CA LEU A 228 -9.17 -19.31 -4.93
C LEU A 228 -7.83 -19.42 -5.66
N LEU A 229 -7.75 -18.91 -6.89
CA LEU A 229 -6.51 -18.90 -7.67
C LEU A 229 -5.46 -17.99 -7.01
N THR A 230 -5.85 -16.78 -6.60
CA THR A 230 -4.93 -15.85 -5.93
C THR A 230 -4.35 -16.46 -4.66
N VAL A 231 -5.21 -17.02 -3.80
CA VAL A 231 -4.78 -17.67 -2.55
C VAL A 231 -3.88 -18.88 -2.83
N ALA A 232 -4.20 -19.70 -3.83
CA ALA A 232 -3.37 -20.86 -4.20
C ALA A 232 -1.99 -20.45 -4.70
N LEU A 233 -1.91 -19.39 -5.54
CA LEU A 233 -0.64 -18.86 -6.03
C LEU A 233 0.20 -18.23 -4.92
N LEU A 234 -0.43 -17.46 -4.02
CA LEU A 234 0.24 -16.89 -2.85
C LEU A 234 0.77 -17.99 -1.91
N ALA A 235 -0.04 -19.00 -1.62
CA ALA A 235 0.36 -20.13 -0.77
C ALA A 235 1.54 -20.93 -1.36
N ARG A 236 1.69 -20.94 -2.69
CA ARG A 236 2.84 -21.55 -3.40
C ARG A 236 4.06 -20.63 -3.46
N GLY A 237 3.97 -19.39 -2.96
CA GLY A 237 5.04 -18.41 -3.06
C GLY A 237 5.33 -17.94 -4.48
N THR A 238 4.33 -18.00 -5.38
CA THR A 238 4.49 -17.61 -6.79
C THR A 238 4.71 -16.09 -6.88
N LYS A 239 5.83 -15.68 -7.47
CA LYS A 239 6.10 -14.25 -7.71
C LYS A 239 5.09 -13.68 -8.72
N GLY A 240 4.55 -12.50 -8.44
CA GLY A 240 3.51 -11.90 -9.26
C GLY A 240 2.15 -12.63 -9.19
N ALA A 241 1.88 -13.40 -8.11
CA ALA A 241 0.65 -14.16 -7.91
C ALA A 241 -0.62 -13.37 -8.19
N ILE A 242 -0.68 -12.12 -7.70
CA ILE A 242 -1.83 -11.23 -7.86
C ILE A 242 -2.03 -10.88 -9.34
N LEU A 243 -0.99 -10.44 -10.04
CA LEU A 243 -1.08 -10.10 -11.46
C LEU A 243 -1.46 -11.31 -12.32
N ILE A 244 -0.81 -12.47 -12.07
CA ILE A 244 -1.13 -13.73 -12.76
C ILE A 244 -2.60 -14.09 -12.56
N SER A 245 -3.10 -13.96 -11.33
CA SER A 245 -4.51 -14.24 -11.03
C SER A 245 -5.44 -13.29 -11.77
N ILE A 246 -5.17 -11.98 -11.80
CA ILE A 246 -5.98 -11.01 -12.54
C ILE A 246 -6.03 -11.39 -14.02
N VAL A 247 -4.87 -11.65 -14.64
CA VAL A 247 -4.80 -12.00 -16.08
C VAL A 247 -5.58 -13.28 -16.37
N VAL A 248 -5.34 -14.36 -15.61
CA VAL A 248 -6.04 -15.64 -15.80
C VAL A 248 -7.54 -15.50 -15.59
N THR A 249 -7.95 -14.79 -14.53
CA THR A 249 -9.37 -14.59 -14.21
C THR A 249 -10.06 -13.70 -15.25
N THR A 250 -9.35 -12.70 -15.81
CA THR A 250 -9.86 -11.89 -16.93
C THR A 250 -10.07 -12.74 -18.19
N VAL A 251 -9.11 -13.61 -18.53
CA VAL A 251 -9.28 -14.54 -19.65
C VAL A 251 -10.48 -15.46 -19.42
N VAL A 252 -10.65 -15.99 -18.20
CA VAL A 252 -11.83 -16.79 -17.84
C VAL A 252 -13.11 -15.97 -17.99
N ALA A 253 -13.12 -14.71 -17.55
CA ALA A 253 -14.27 -13.81 -17.69
C ALA A 253 -14.65 -13.59 -19.16
N VAL A 254 -13.66 -13.30 -20.03
CA VAL A 254 -13.86 -13.11 -21.48
C VAL A 254 -14.44 -14.39 -22.13
N VAL A 255 -13.90 -15.56 -21.78
CA VAL A 255 -14.41 -16.85 -22.32
C VAL A 255 -15.84 -17.12 -21.85
N ILE A 256 -16.15 -16.89 -20.58
CA ILE A 256 -17.48 -17.08 -20.02
C ILE A 256 -18.48 -16.10 -20.68
N ASP A 257 -18.11 -14.84 -20.84
CA ASP A 257 -18.95 -13.83 -21.50
C ASP A 257 -19.29 -14.22 -22.94
N ALA A 258 -18.27 -14.63 -23.71
CA ALA A 258 -18.42 -15.06 -25.10
C ALA A 258 -19.30 -16.33 -25.27
N VAL A 259 -19.29 -17.24 -24.27
CA VAL A 259 -20.06 -18.52 -24.35
C VAL A 259 -21.46 -18.38 -23.78
N ALA A 260 -21.63 -17.60 -22.70
CA ALA A 260 -22.88 -17.51 -21.96
C ALA A 260 -23.73 -16.30 -22.34
N ASP A 261 -23.25 -15.41 -23.23
CA ASP A 261 -23.90 -14.18 -23.70
C ASP A 261 -24.52 -13.37 -22.54
N ILE A 262 -23.63 -12.96 -21.62
CA ILE A 262 -24.03 -12.33 -20.35
C ILE A 262 -24.42 -10.88 -20.63
N ALA A 263 -25.54 -10.45 -20.04
CA ALA A 263 -25.96 -9.05 -20.15
C ALA A 263 -24.85 -8.11 -19.63
N PRO A 264 -24.48 -7.06 -20.37
CA PRO A 264 -23.42 -6.11 -19.98
C PRO A 264 -23.60 -5.54 -18.56
N THR A 265 -24.84 -5.31 -18.16
CA THR A 265 -25.19 -4.81 -16.81
C THR A 265 -24.81 -5.75 -15.68
N ALA A 266 -24.61 -7.04 -15.94
CA ALA A 266 -24.18 -8.01 -14.92
C ALA A 266 -22.69 -7.90 -14.58
N TRP A 267 -21.88 -7.36 -15.50
CA TRP A 267 -20.46 -7.09 -15.26
C TRP A 267 -20.20 -5.74 -14.59
N GLY A 268 -21.18 -4.85 -14.59
CA GLY A 268 -21.03 -3.49 -14.05
C GLY A 268 -20.37 -2.53 -15.04
N LEU A 269 -19.34 -1.77 -14.60
CA LEU A 269 -18.73 -0.71 -15.41
C LEU A 269 -17.86 -1.23 -16.55
N THR A 270 -17.26 -2.41 -16.40
CA THR A 270 -16.34 -2.98 -17.39
C THR A 270 -16.81 -4.35 -17.82
N VAL A 271 -17.17 -4.47 -19.10
CA VAL A 271 -17.50 -5.76 -19.72
C VAL A 271 -16.20 -6.39 -20.22
N PRO A 272 -15.92 -7.65 -19.86
CA PRO A 272 -14.72 -8.34 -20.35
C PRO A 272 -14.82 -8.56 -21.86
N ALA A 273 -13.84 -8.07 -22.60
CA ALA A 273 -13.79 -8.19 -24.06
C ALA A 273 -12.35 -8.44 -24.53
N VAL A 274 -12.21 -8.96 -25.74
CA VAL A 274 -10.90 -9.02 -26.38
C VAL A 274 -10.58 -7.60 -26.84
N PRO A 275 -9.40 -7.02 -26.48
CA PRO A 275 -9.04 -5.68 -26.90
C PRO A 275 -8.84 -5.64 -28.41
N GLU A 276 -9.38 -4.61 -29.07
CA GLU A 276 -9.15 -4.40 -30.51
C GLU A 276 -7.69 -4.05 -30.79
N ASP A 277 -7.09 -3.22 -29.92
CA ASP A 277 -5.70 -2.84 -29.95
C ASP A 277 -4.97 -3.24 -28.66
N LEU A 278 -3.75 -3.72 -28.79
CA LEU A 278 -2.89 -4.03 -27.63
C LEU A 278 -2.19 -2.79 -27.06
N MET A 279 -2.07 -1.75 -27.85
CA MET A 279 -1.37 -0.52 -27.50
C MET A 279 -2.19 0.70 -27.94
N ALA A 280 -2.21 1.72 -27.09
CA ALA A 280 -2.82 3.01 -27.39
C ALA A 280 -1.91 4.16 -26.99
N ALA A 281 -2.14 5.34 -27.55
CA ALA A 281 -1.49 6.55 -27.08
C ALA A 281 -1.96 6.89 -25.67
N PRO A 282 -1.07 7.29 -24.74
CA PRO A 282 -1.44 7.71 -23.40
C PRO A 282 -2.38 8.93 -23.41
N ASP A 283 -3.40 8.91 -22.58
CA ASP A 283 -4.31 10.05 -22.39
C ASP A 283 -3.97 10.78 -21.08
N PHE A 284 -3.39 11.97 -21.21
CA PHE A 284 -2.94 12.81 -20.10
C PHE A 284 -4.01 13.79 -19.58
N GLY A 285 -5.28 13.63 -19.92
CA GLY A 285 -6.35 14.58 -19.60
C GLY A 285 -6.59 14.86 -18.11
N LEU A 286 -6.16 13.96 -17.21
CA LEU A 286 -6.28 14.16 -15.76
C LEU A 286 -5.10 14.93 -15.14
N ILE A 287 -3.98 15.09 -15.86
CA ILE A 287 -2.79 15.73 -15.30
C ILE A 287 -3.04 17.21 -15.09
N GLY A 288 -2.81 17.68 -13.85
CA GLY A 288 -3.07 19.07 -13.46
C GLY A 288 -4.53 19.36 -13.09
N SER A 289 -5.41 18.36 -13.13
CA SER A 289 -6.82 18.49 -12.75
C SER A 289 -6.98 18.41 -11.23
N PHE A 290 -6.46 19.39 -10.50
CA PHE A 290 -6.62 19.47 -9.04
C PHE A 290 -6.88 20.91 -8.57
N SER A 291 -7.55 21.06 -7.43
CA SER A 291 -7.89 22.34 -6.81
C SER A 291 -7.47 22.34 -5.34
N LEU A 292 -6.50 23.19 -4.97
CA LEU A 292 -5.95 23.20 -3.60
C LEU A 292 -6.95 23.69 -2.55
N PHE A 293 -7.87 24.59 -2.92
CA PHE A 293 -8.74 25.28 -1.97
C PHE A 293 -10.24 25.08 -2.22
N GLY A 294 -10.62 24.35 -3.27
CA GLY A 294 -12.03 24.15 -3.60
C GLY A 294 -12.77 23.31 -2.55
N ALA A 295 -12.10 22.36 -1.91
CA ALA A 295 -12.66 21.54 -0.83
C ALA A 295 -13.26 22.38 0.32
N PHE A 296 -12.70 23.56 0.62
CA PHE A 296 -13.19 24.47 1.67
C PHE A 296 -14.56 25.09 1.35
N GLN A 297 -15.00 25.03 0.11
CA GLN A 297 -16.34 25.49 -0.30
C GLN A 297 -17.41 24.43 -0.06
N HIS A 298 -17.03 23.17 0.08
CA HIS A 298 -17.94 22.02 0.14
C HIS A 298 -17.99 21.38 1.51
N VAL A 299 -16.91 21.49 2.28
CA VAL A 299 -16.72 20.77 3.55
C VAL A 299 -16.17 21.72 4.61
N GLY A 300 -16.60 21.53 5.85
CA GLY A 300 -16.13 22.33 6.99
C GLY A 300 -14.62 22.12 7.26
N VAL A 301 -13.95 23.17 7.72
CA VAL A 301 -12.50 23.19 7.98
C VAL A 301 -12.07 22.03 8.90
N LEU A 302 -12.82 21.75 9.96
CA LEU A 302 -12.52 20.64 10.89
C LEU A 302 -12.47 19.30 10.17
N THR A 303 -13.47 19.01 9.31
CA THR A 303 -13.53 17.78 8.54
C THR A 303 -12.36 17.69 7.56
N ILE A 304 -11.99 18.78 6.88
CA ILE A 304 -10.82 18.82 5.98
C ILE A 304 -9.53 18.49 6.75
N VAL A 305 -9.32 19.10 7.91
CA VAL A 305 -8.15 18.84 8.77
C VAL A 305 -8.09 17.37 9.15
N LEU A 306 -9.20 16.76 9.53
CA LEU A 306 -9.25 15.34 9.90
C LEU A 306 -9.05 14.41 8.70
N LEU A 307 -9.60 14.75 7.53
CA LEU A 307 -9.37 13.99 6.29
C LEU A 307 -7.89 14.03 5.87
N VAL A 308 -7.29 15.22 5.84
CA VAL A 308 -5.85 15.37 5.54
C VAL A 308 -4.99 14.65 6.59
N PHE A 309 -5.36 14.72 7.87
CA PHE A 309 -4.67 13.98 8.94
C PHE A 309 -4.80 12.46 8.77
N THR A 310 -5.95 11.96 8.34
CA THR A 310 -6.16 10.54 8.03
C THR A 310 -5.30 10.08 6.86
N LEU A 311 -5.27 10.85 5.77
CA LEU A 311 -4.40 10.62 4.62
C LEU A 311 -2.94 10.54 5.05
N LEU A 312 -2.49 11.55 5.79
CA LEU A 312 -1.13 11.64 6.31
C LEU A 312 -0.75 10.44 7.18
N LEU A 313 -1.63 10.00 8.08
CA LEU A 313 -1.35 8.82 8.91
C LEU A 313 -1.31 7.54 8.07
N SER A 314 -2.24 7.38 7.12
CA SER A 314 -2.29 6.22 6.24
C SER A 314 -1.00 6.08 5.43
N ASP A 315 -0.60 7.17 4.75
CA ASP A 315 0.64 7.22 3.95
C ASP A 315 1.89 7.01 4.81
N PHE A 316 1.93 7.68 5.95
CA PHE A 316 3.04 7.64 6.87
C PHE A 316 3.37 6.21 7.34
N PHE A 317 2.34 5.44 7.75
CA PHE A 317 2.56 4.09 8.27
C PHE A 317 2.87 3.10 7.17
N ASP A 318 2.27 3.26 5.99
CA ASP A 318 2.53 2.43 4.82
C ASP A 318 3.98 2.60 4.36
N THR A 319 4.41 3.84 4.13
CA THR A 319 5.79 4.18 3.74
C THR A 319 6.82 3.69 4.75
N MET A 320 6.64 4.00 6.05
CA MET A 320 7.65 3.65 7.05
C MET A 320 7.81 2.14 7.20
N GLY A 321 6.69 1.40 7.22
CA GLY A 321 6.71 -0.06 7.27
C GLY A 321 7.44 -0.66 6.07
N THR A 322 7.14 -0.16 4.89
CA THR A 322 7.73 -0.62 3.63
C THR A 322 9.21 -0.27 3.53
N VAL A 323 9.58 1.00 3.73
CA VAL A 323 10.98 1.45 3.59
C VAL A 323 11.91 0.72 4.56
N VAL A 324 11.51 0.59 5.83
CA VAL A 324 12.30 -0.13 6.83
C VAL A 324 12.34 -1.63 6.53
N GLY A 325 11.19 -2.24 6.20
CA GLY A 325 11.10 -3.67 5.90
C GLY A 325 11.93 -4.09 4.70
N VAL A 326 11.79 -3.40 3.58
CA VAL A 326 12.55 -3.66 2.34
C VAL A 326 14.04 -3.39 2.54
N SER A 327 14.41 -2.30 3.25
CA SER A 327 15.82 -2.00 3.53
C SER A 327 16.47 -3.04 4.46
N HIS A 328 15.72 -3.58 5.42
CA HIS A 328 16.17 -4.67 6.29
C HIS A 328 16.42 -5.95 5.47
N GLU A 329 15.47 -6.34 4.63
CA GLU A 329 15.58 -7.53 3.77
C GLU A 329 16.75 -7.39 2.76
N ALA A 330 16.98 -6.17 2.28
CA ALA A 330 18.10 -5.85 1.39
C ALA A 330 19.45 -5.83 2.11
N GLY A 331 19.50 -5.91 3.46
CA GLY A 331 20.73 -5.79 4.23
C GLY A 331 21.36 -4.40 4.16
N LEU A 332 20.53 -3.36 4.01
CA LEU A 332 20.99 -1.97 3.83
C LEU A 332 20.87 -1.12 5.10
N LEU A 333 20.47 -1.70 6.24
CA LEU A 333 20.44 -0.98 7.51
C LEU A 333 21.86 -0.73 8.00
N ASP A 334 22.10 0.43 8.64
CA ASP A 334 23.35 0.75 9.31
C ASP A 334 23.51 -0.04 10.64
N GLU A 335 24.63 0.17 11.34
CA GLU A 335 24.94 -0.50 12.61
C GLU A 335 23.91 -0.20 13.71
N ASP A 336 23.22 0.94 13.63
CA ASP A 336 22.13 1.35 14.53
C ASP A 336 20.75 0.81 14.09
N GLY A 337 20.66 0.04 13.01
CA GLY A 337 19.41 -0.47 12.45
C GLY A 337 18.59 0.59 11.71
N LYS A 338 19.20 1.69 11.27
CA LYS A 338 18.52 2.78 10.54
C LYS A 338 18.75 2.66 9.03
N VAL A 339 17.78 3.13 8.27
CA VAL A 339 17.90 3.23 6.81
C VAL A 339 18.81 4.39 6.43
N PRO A 340 19.84 4.18 5.60
CA PRO A 340 20.73 5.24 5.15
C PRO A 340 19.95 6.33 4.42
N HIS A 341 20.25 7.60 4.74
CA HIS A 341 19.59 8.77 4.14
C HIS A 341 18.07 8.76 4.22
N LEU A 342 17.47 8.19 5.27
CA LEU A 342 16.03 8.05 5.46
C LEU A 342 15.27 9.35 5.18
N GLY A 343 15.74 10.50 5.66
CA GLY A 343 15.10 11.80 5.42
C GLY A 343 14.95 12.13 3.92
N ARG A 344 15.95 11.78 3.09
CA ARG A 344 15.87 11.97 1.64
C ARG A 344 14.86 11.03 1.00
N VAL A 345 14.84 9.77 1.40
CA VAL A 345 13.87 8.75 0.93
C VAL A 345 12.45 9.21 1.24
N LEU A 346 12.20 9.66 2.47
CA LEU A 346 10.91 10.15 2.91
C LEU A 346 10.48 11.46 2.25
N LEU A 347 11.44 12.33 1.87
CA LEU A 347 11.15 13.53 1.12
C LEU A 347 10.73 13.21 -0.32
N ILE A 348 11.37 12.21 -0.94
CA ILE A 348 11.00 11.73 -2.28
C ILE A 348 9.62 11.08 -2.25
N ASP A 349 9.31 10.34 -1.20
CA ASP A 349 8.00 9.72 -0.99
C ASP A 349 6.89 10.78 -0.83
N GLY A 350 7.09 11.81 0.00
CA GLY A 350 6.17 12.94 0.10
C GLY A 350 6.02 13.73 -1.20
N ALA A 351 7.11 13.91 -1.97
CA ALA A 351 7.04 14.51 -3.31
C ALA A 351 6.28 13.61 -4.30
N ALA A 352 6.37 12.28 -4.14
CA ALA A 352 5.59 11.34 -4.93
C ALA A 352 4.09 11.43 -4.62
N ALA A 353 3.71 11.63 -3.36
CA ALA A 353 2.33 11.91 -2.96
C ALA A 353 1.79 13.18 -3.65
N VAL A 354 2.58 14.28 -3.65
CA VAL A 354 2.25 15.51 -4.39
C VAL A 354 2.05 15.23 -5.88
N ALA A 355 2.98 14.47 -6.51
CA ALA A 355 2.89 14.13 -7.92
C ALA A 355 1.67 13.27 -8.24
N GLY A 356 1.34 12.33 -7.36
CA GLY A 356 0.15 11.49 -7.46
C GLY A 356 -1.15 12.29 -7.44
N GLY A 357 -1.30 13.20 -6.46
CA GLY A 357 -2.44 14.12 -6.39
C GLY A 357 -2.52 15.05 -7.59
N ALA A 358 -1.39 15.62 -8.01
CA ALA A 358 -1.33 16.52 -9.18
C ALA A 358 -1.64 15.82 -10.51
N ALA A 359 -1.39 14.54 -10.61
CA ALA A 359 -1.74 13.74 -11.78
C ALA A 359 -3.13 13.05 -11.66
N SER A 360 -3.87 13.29 -10.59
CA SER A 360 -5.15 12.64 -10.28
C SER A 360 -5.05 11.11 -10.18
N ALA A 361 -3.89 10.59 -9.77
CA ALA A 361 -3.66 9.18 -9.53
C ALA A 361 -3.78 8.77 -8.05
N SER A 362 -4.22 9.68 -7.16
CA SER A 362 -4.17 9.59 -5.69
C SER A 362 -2.73 9.66 -5.13
N SER A 363 -2.53 9.56 -3.81
CA SER A 363 -1.18 9.64 -3.23
C SER A 363 -0.31 8.47 -3.65
N ALA A 364 0.92 8.73 -4.08
CA ALA A 364 1.89 7.70 -4.42
C ALA A 364 2.83 7.46 -3.24
N THR A 365 3.01 6.20 -2.88
CA THR A 365 3.79 5.75 -1.72
C THR A 365 4.69 4.56 -2.08
N SER A 366 5.62 4.23 -1.20
CA SER A 366 6.56 3.12 -1.38
C SER A 366 5.87 1.76 -1.27
N TYR A 367 6.19 0.80 -2.14
CA TYR A 367 5.54 -0.50 -2.28
C TYR A 367 6.36 -1.64 -1.65
N VAL A 368 5.69 -2.44 -0.80
CA VAL A 368 6.30 -3.62 -0.13
C VAL A 368 6.69 -4.71 -1.12
N GLU A 369 6.04 -4.77 -2.28
CA GLU A 369 6.38 -5.67 -3.40
C GLU A 369 7.81 -5.48 -3.92
N SER A 370 8.45 -4.37 -3.60
CA SER A 370 9.87 -4.14 -3.83
C SER A 370 10.76 -5.21 -3.19
N ALA A 371 10.29 -5.86 -2.12
CA ALA A 371 10.94 -7.02 -1.51
C ALA A 371 11.14 -8.17 -2.49
N ALA A 372 10.26 -8.34 -3.49
CA ALA A 372 10.43 -9.35 -4.53
C ALA A 372 11.71 -9.11 -5.35
N GLY A 373 12.01 -7.85 -5.68
CA GLY A 373 13.25 -7.48 -6.35
C GLY A 373 14.49 -7.68 -5.47
N VAL A 374 14.38 -7.35 -4.17
CA VAL A 374 15.41 -7.63 -3.18
C VAL A 374 15.69 -9.13 -3.08
N GLY A 375 14.66 -9.97 -3.11
CA GLY A 375 14.76 -11.43 -3.16
C GLY A 375 15.50 -11.97 -4.41
N GLU A 376 15.50 -11.23 -5.54
CA GLU A 376 16.33 -11.53 -6.73
C GLU A 376 17.77 -11.00 -6.64
N GLY A 377 18.10 -10.31 -5.57
CA GLY A 377 19.43 -9.78 -5.30
C GLY A 377 19.62 -8.30 -5.64
N ALA A 378 18.57 -7.54 -5.92
CA ALA A 378 18.63 -6.09 -6.03
C ALA A 378 19.02 -5.46 -4.69
N ARG A 379 19.90 -4.45 -4.75
CA ARG A 379 20.41 -3.75 -3.55
C ARG A 379 20.49 -2.24 -3.76
N THR A 380 20.21 -1.76 -4.97
CA THR A 380 20.45 -0.37 -5.34
C THR A 380 19.27 0.26 -6.08
N GLY A 381 19.30 1.57 -6.22
CA GLY A 381 18.33 2.31 -7.00
C GLY A 381 18.35 1.99 -8.51
N PHE A 382 19.33 1.25 -8.99
CA PHE A 382 19.34 0.82 -10.40
C PHE A 382 18.17 -0.12 -10.71
N ALA A 383 17.80 -1.01 -9.78
CA ALA A 383 16.60 -1.84 -9.93
C ALA A 383 15.33 -0.98 -10.03
N SER A 384 15.24 0.12 -9.26
CA SER A 384 14.12 1.06 -9.36
C SER A 384 14.08 1.77 -10.72
N LEU A 385 15.23 2.08 -11.35
CA LEU A 385 15.24 2.61 -12.71
C LEU A 385 14.65 1.61 -13.72
N VAL A 386 14.97 0.33 -13.58
CA VAL A 386 14.41 -0.72 -14.44
C VAL A 386 12.90 -0.82 -14.23
N THR A 387 12.44 -0.85 -12.99
CA THR A 387 11.01 -0.89 -12.64
C THR A 387 10.26 0.32 -13.19
N GLY A 388 10.78 1.53 -12.98
CA GLY A 388 10.20 2.77 -13.51
C GLY A 388 10.18 2.81 -15.02
N GLY A 389 11.23 2.29 -15.69
CA GLY A 389 11.28 2.13 -17.16
C GLY A 389 10.19 1.20 -17.67
N LEU A 390 9.90 0.10 -16.96
CA LEU A 390 8.80 -0.82 -17.30
C LEU A 390 7.42 -0.16 -17.13
N PHE A 391 7.22 0.67 -16.07
CA PHE A 391 6.01 1.46 -15.94
C PHE A 391 5.87 2.51 -17.05
N ALA A 392 6.97 3.10 -17.53
CA ALA A 392 6.95 4.00 -18.69
C ALA A 392 6.52 3.27 -19.98
N VAL A 393 6.93 2.01 -20.16
CA VAL A 393 6.43 1.17 -21.26
C VAL A 393 4.94 0.85 -21.07
N ALA A 394 4.51 0.60 -19.84
CA ALA A 394 3.12 0.30 -19.52
C ALA A 394 2.14 1.45 -19.82
N LEU A 395 2.62 2.70 -19.99
CA LEU A 395 1.81 3.83 -20.47
C LEU A 395 1.09 3.53 -21.79
N PHE A 396 1.69 2.73 -22.65
CA PHE A 396 1.13 2.37 -23.95
C PHE A 396 0.22 1.13 -23.90
N LEU A 397 0.17 0.43 -22.77
CA LEU A 397 -0.62 -0.81 -22.57
C LEU A 397 -1.99 -0.55 -21.94
N THR A 398 -2.46 0.69 -21.98
CA THR A 398 -3.76 1.11 -21.42
C THR A 398 -4.93 0.20 -21.83
N PRO A 399 -5.06 -0.24 -23.12
CA PRO A 399 -6.17 -1.11 -23.51
C PRO A 399 -6.21 -2.44 -22.74
N LEU A 400 -5.06 -2.99 -22.37
CA LEU A 400 -5.00 -4.24 -21.60
C LEU A 400 -5.50 -4.09 -20.16
N ALA A 401 -5.31 -2.91 -19.56
CA ALA A 401 -5.78 -2.66 -18.20
C ALA A 401 -7.30 -2.39 -18.16
N THR A 402 -7.84 -1.75 -19.21
CA THR A 402 -9.25 -1.33 -19.24
C THR A 402 -10.25 -2.44 -19.58
N ILE A 403 -9.81 -3.61 -20.04
CA ILE A 403 -10.69 -4.78 -20.29
C ILE A 403 -10.92 -5.63 -19.04
N VAL A 404 -10.22 -5.37 -17.96
CA VAL A 404 -10.29 -6.17 -16.73
C VAL A 404 -11.57 -5.83 -15.98
N PRO A 405 -12.52 -6.77 -15.83
CA PRO A 405 -13.73 -6.50 -15.07
C PRO A 405 -13.43 -6.48 -13.57
N ALA A 406 -14.27 -5.76 -12.81
CA ALA A 406 -14.11 -5.64 -11.36
C ALA A 406 -14.01 -7.02 -10.67
N GLN A 407 -14.77 -8.01 -11.13
CA GLN A 407 -14.78 -9.37 -10.59
C GLN A 407 -13.46 -10.12 -10.78
N ALA A 408 -12.67 -9.76 -11.80
CA ALA A 408 -11.34 -10.34 -12.00
C ALA A 408 -10.25 -9.61 -11.21
N ALA A 409 -10.46 -8.33 -10.90
CA ALA A 409 -9.52 -7.51 -10.14
C ALA A 409 -9.77 -7.57 -8.62
N ALA A 410 -11.02 -7.64 -8.17
CA ALA A 410 -11.41 -7.64 -6.76
C ALA A 410 -10.74 -8.74 -5.90
N PRO A 411 -10.42 -9.96 -6.42
CA PRO A 411 -9.61 -10.92 -5.70
C PRO A 411 -8.28 -10.36 -5.19
N ALA A 412 -7.68 -9.42 -5.91
CA ALA A 412 -6.46 -8.76 -5.49
C ALA A 412 -6.68 -7.86 -4.26
N LEU A 413 -7.80 -7.14 -4.17
CA LEU A 413 -8.17 -6.33 -3.01
C LEU A 413 -8.34 -7.21 -1.77
N VAL A 414 -8.97 -8.38 -1.92
CA VAL A 414 -9.10 -9.36 -0.83
C VAL A 414 -7.72 -9.88 -0.38
N ALA A 415 -6.83 -10.18 -1.32
CA ALA A 415 -5.49 -10.66 -1.03
C ALA A 415 -4.64 -9.60 -0.32
N VAL A 416 -4.63 -8.36 -0.81
CA VAL A 416 -3.92 -7.23 -0.17
C VAL A 416 -4.50 -6.95 1.21
N GLY A 417 -5.82 -6.97 1.35
CA GLY A 417 -6.48 -6.84 2.64
C GLY A 417 -6.02 -7.90 3.64
N PHE A 418 -5.93 -9.16 3.22
CA PHE A 418 -5.38 -10.25 4.04
C PHE A 418 -3.92 -10.02 4.45
N MET A 419 -3.08 -9.57 3.52
CA MET A 419 -1.67 -9.29 3.81
C MET A 419 -1.50 -8.19 4.87
N LEU A 420 -2.29 -7.12 4.79
CA LEU A 420 -2.31 -6.05 5.81
C LEU A 420 -2.84 -6.55 7.15
N MET A 421 -3.87 -7.41 7.14
CA MET A 421 -4.43 -8.02 8.36
C MET A 421 -3.43 -8.91 9.10
N ALA A 422 -2.38 -9.41 8.47
CA ALA A 422 -1.35 -10.22 9.14
C ALA A 422 -0.67 -9.49 10.32
N GLN A 423 -0.73 -8.16 10.36
CA GLN A 423 -0.21 -7.35 11.48
C GLN A 423 -1.00 -7.55 12.79
N VAL A 424 -2.20 -8.13 12.75
CA VAL A 424 -3.04 -8.39 13.93
C VAL A 424 -2.33 -9.22 15.02
N ARG A 425 -1.39 -10.08 14.61
CA ARG A 425 -0.60 -10.93 15.51
C ARG A 425 0.35 -10.15 16.43
N HIS A 426 0.64 -8.89 16.11
CA HIS A 426 1.54 -8.05 16.89
C HIS A 426 0.79 -7.17 17.90
N ILE A 427 -0.54 -7.24 17.95
CA ILE A 427 -1.38 -6.51 18.90
C ILE A 427 -1.50 -7.35 20.17
N ASP A 428 -1.25 -6.73 21.33
CA ASP A 428 -1.43 -7.36 22.65
C ASP A 428 -2.92 -7.38 23.02
N TRP A 429 -3.59 -8.48 22.71
CA TRP A 429 -5.01 -8.68 22.96
C TRP A 429 -5.34 -9.01 24.43
N GLU A 430 -4.34 -9.31 25.28
CA GLU A 430 -4.56 -9.63 26.68
C GLU A 430 -4.80 -8.37 27.53
N LYS A 431 -4.25 -7.21 27.08
CA LYS A 431 -4.42 -5.94 27.78
C LYS A 431 -5.60 -5.14 27.23
N TYR A 432 -6.67 -5.01 28.00
CA TYR A 432 -7.87 -4.25 27.59
C TYR A 432 -7.56 -2.81 27.16
N GLU A 433 -6.58 -2.16 27.78
CA GLU A 433 -6.15 -0.80 27.41
C GLU A 433 -5.53 -0.69 26.01
N ILE A 434 -5.17 -1.83 25.42
CA ILE A 434 -4.65 -1.96 24.06
C ILE A 434 -5.69 -2.63 23.16
N ALA A 435 -6.26 -3.75 23.60
CA ALA A 435 -7.16 -4.58 22.82
C ALA A 435 -8.43 -3.86 22.40
N VAL A 436 -9.08 -3.11 23.31
CA VAL A 436 -10.33 -2.40 23.00
C VAL A 436 -10.13 -1.28 22.00
N PRO A 437 -9.15 -0.36 22.14
CA PRO A 437 -8.87 0.63 21.11
C PRO A 437 -8.48 0.02 19.78
N ALA A 438 -7.67 -1.03 19.77
CA ALA A 438 -7.30 -1.74 18.55
C ALA A 438 -8.52 -2.37 17.86
N PHE A 439 -9.38 -3.04 18.62
CA PHE A 439 -10.63 -3.61 18.10
C PHE A 439 -11.54 -2.54 17.50
N LEU A 440 -11.74 -1.41 18.20
CA LEU A 440 -12.56 -0.32 17.69
C LEU A 440 -11.97 0.29 16.42
N THR A 441 -10.65 0.49 16.36
CA THR A 441 -9.98 0.95 15.14
C THR A 441 -10.28 0.02 13.97
N ILE A 442 -10.11 -1.28 14.17
CA ILE A 442 -10.26 -2.30 13.11
C ILE A 442 -11.72 -2.44 12.66
N ALA A 443 -12.64 -2.55 13.62
CA ALA A 443 -14.04 -2.86 13.33
C ALA A 443 -14.80 -1.64 12.77
N VAL A 444 -14.56 -0.45 13.32
CA VAL A 444 -15.31 0.75 12.90
C VAL A 444 -15.03 1.12 11.45
N MET A 445 -13.82 0.88 10.92
CA MET A 445 -13.48 1.20 9.53
C MET A 445 -14.45 0.58 8.50
N PRO A 446 -14.59 -0.75 8.40
CA PRO A 446 -15.50 -1.36 7.44
C PRO A 446 -16.97 -1.12 7.80
N PHE A 447 -17.35 -1.07 9.08
CA PHE A 447 -18.75 -0.91 9.48
C PHE A 447 -19.30 0.50 9.25
N THR A 448 -18.46 1.53 9.27
CA THR A 448 -18.84 2.91 8.95
C THR A 448 -18.42 3.34 7.56
N TYR A 449 -17.79 2.44 6.80
CA TYR A 449 -17.19 2.71 5.50
C TYR A 449 -16.24 3.92 5.53
N SER A 450 -15.49 4.07 6.65
CA SER A 450 -14.63 5.23 6.90
C SER A 450 -13.39 4.88 7.74
N ILE A 451 -12.22 5.04 7.15
CA ILE A 451 -10.93 4.88 7.84
C ILE A 451 -10.80 5.96 8.92
N THR A 452 -11.22 7.19 8.64
CA THR A 452 -11.21 8.33 9.57
C THR A 452 -11.96 8.00 10.86
N ASN A 453 -13.17 7.43 10.75
CA ASN A 453 -13.97 7.05 11.92
C ASN A 453 -13.28 5.96 12.75
N GLY A 454 -12.64 4.98 12.10
CA GLY A 454 -11.91 3.93 12.80
C GLY A 454 -10.70 4.47 13.58
N ILE A 455 -9.89 5.35 12.96
CA ILE A 455 -8.76 6.00 13.62
C ILE A 455 -9.26 6.82 14.82
N GLY A 456 -10.32 7.62 14.61
CA GLY A 456 -10.91 8.44 15.67
C GLY A 456 -11.42 7.61 16.85
N ALA A 457 -12.16 6.53 16.58
CA ALA A 457 -12.65 5.62 17.62
C ALA A 457 -11.50 4.99 18.42
N GLY A 458 -10.42 4.58 17.76
CA GLY A 458 -9.23 4.05 18.39
C GLY A 458 -8.52 5.06 19.29
N PHE A 459 -8.28 6.27 18.78
CA PHE A 459 -7.56 7.31 19.54
C PHE A 459 -8.36 7.79 20.75
N VAL A 460 -9.65 8.06 20.56
CA VAL A 460 -10.53 8.49 21.67
C VAL A 460 -10.62 7.40 22.74
N SER A 461 -10.89 6.15 22.36
CA SER A 461 -11.01 5.05 23.33
C SER A 461 -9.68 4.76 24.04
N TYR A 462 -8.54 4.86 23.36
CA TYR A 462 -7.22 4.69 23.98
C TYR A 462 -6.97 5.74 25.07
N VAL A 463 -7.21 7.03 24.75
CA VAL A 463 -7.02 8.13 25.70
C VAL A 463 -7.95 7.99 26.90
N VAL A 464 -9.22 7.65 26.65
CA VAL A 464 -10.22 7.43 27.73
C VAL A 464 -9.79 6.28 28.63
N LEU A 465 -9.42 5.12 28.08
CA LEU A 465 -9.04 3.96 28.89
C LEU A 465 -7.76 4.21 29.68
N LYS A 466 -6.74 4.84 29.08
CA LYS A 466 -5.51 5.24 29.80
C LYS A 466 -5.82 6.19 30.95
N THR A 467 -6.77 7.10 30.77
CA THR A 467 -7.18 8.04 31.82
C THR A 467 -7.90 7.33 32.95
N VAL A 468 -8.87 6.48 32.64
CA VAL A 468 -9.64 5.70 33.65
C VAL A 468 -8.72 4.79 34.46
N LEU A 469 -7.69 4.22 33.85
CA LEU A 469 -6.71 3.37 34.52
C LEU A 469 -5.62 4.16 35.30
N GLY A 470 -5.70 5.49 35.34
CA GLY A 470 -4.72 6.33 36.04
C GLY A 470 -3.38 6.48 35.29
N LYS A 471 -3.33 6.04 34.04
CA LYS A 471 -2.13 6.05 33.18
C LYS A 471 -2.12 7.22 32.18
N ALA A 472 -2.85 8.30 32.45
CA ALA A 472 -2.96 9.46 31.56
C ALA A 472 -1.59 10.09 31.19
N LYS A 473 -0.60 10.00 32.10
CA LYS A 473 0.76 10.51 31.88
C LYS A 473 1.57 9.72 30.85
N GLU A 474 1.17 8.49 30.53
CA GLU A 474 1.81 7.67 29.49
C GLU A 474 1.39 8.07 28.08
N VAL A 475 0.30 8.86 27.96
CA VAL A 475 -0.24 9.29 26.69
C VAL A 475 0.49 10.55 26.22
N HIS A 476 1.09 10.48 25.02
CA HIS A 476 1.77 11.63 24.43
C HIS A 476 0.77 12.77 24.14
N TRP A 477 1.19 14.04 24.33
CA TRP A 477 0.30 15.20 24.18
C TRP A 477 -0.33 15.31 22.77
N LEU A 478 0.39 14.92 21.71
CA LEU A 478 -0.14 14.90 20.34
C LEU A 478 -1.33 13.94 20.20
N LEU A 479 -1.28 12.80 20.89
CA LEU A 479 -2.40 11.84 20.86
C LEU A 479 -3.62 12.39 21.63
N TRP A 480 -3.39 13.14 22.71
CA TRP A 480 -4.44 13.89 23.40
C TRP A 480 -5.10 14.94 22.47
N ALA A 481 -4.28 15.71 21.75
CA ALA A 481 -4.79 16.72 20.82
C ALA A 481 -5.59 16.04 19.66
N SER A 482 -5.08 14.94 19.09
CA SER A 482 -5.77 14.20 18.05
C SER A 482 -7.09 13.60 18.56
N ALA A 483 -7.10 12.97 19.75
CA ALA A 483 -8.30 12.41 20.33
C ALA A 483 -9.36 13.49 20.65
N ALA A 484 -8.93 14.67 21.10
CA ALA A 484 -9.83 15.81 21.32
C ALA A 484 -10.45 16.31 20.00
N LEU A 485 -9.66 16.41 18.92
CA LEU A 485 -10.17 16.79 17.59
C LEU A 485 -11.21 15.78 17.09
N PHE A 486 -10.95 14.47 17.23
CA PHE A 486 -11.91 13.43 16.86
C PHE A 486 -13.16 13.45 17.75
N ALA A 487 -13.01 13.68 19.06
CA ALA A 487 -14.17 13.82 19.96
C ALA A 487 -15.06 14.99 19.55
N VAL A 488 -14.47 16.15 19.21
CA VAL A 488 -15.22 17.30 18.67
C VAL A 488 -15.90 16.92 17.36
N TYR A 489 -15.20 16.27 16.43
CA TYR A 489 -15.76 15.83 15.15
C TYR A 489 -16.98 14.92 15.32
N PHE A 490 -16.93 13.94 16.21
CA PHE A 490 -18.07 13.05 16.49
C PHE A 490 -19.21 13.76 17.23
N ALA A 491 -18.93 14.88 17.90
CA ALA A 491 -19.90 15.66 18.64
C ALA A 491 -20.54 16.80 17.84
N VAL A 492 -20.02 17.15 16.64
CA VAL A 492 -20.48 18.33 15.87
C VAL A 492 -21.98 18.25 15.61
N ASP A 493 -22.49 17.19 14.97
CA ASP A 493 -23.91 17.09 14.65
C ASP A 493 -24.84 17.06 15.88
N PRO A 494 -24.58 16.26 16.94
CA PRO A 494 -25.36 16.32 18.17
C PRO A 494 -25.36 17.70 18.83
N VAL A 495 -24.23 18.39 18.82
CA VAL A 495 -24.11 19.74 19.41
C VAL A 495 -24.85 20.78 18.58
N GLU A 496 -24.75 20.76 17.25
CA GLU A 496 -25.50 21.66 16.35
C GLU A 496 -27.02 21.50 16.51
N GLN A 497 -27.51 20.24 16.64
CA GLN A 497 -28.92 19.95 16.93
C GLN A 497 -29.35 20.51 18.29
N LEU A 498 -28.51 20.35 19.33
CA LEU A 498 -28.78 20.86 20.66
C LEU A 498 -28.84 22.39 20.72
N LEU A 499 -28.03 23.07 19.89
CA LEU A 499 -27.96 24.53 19.78
C LEU A 499 -29.01 25.11 18.82
N GLY A 500 -29.76 24.26 18.13
CA GLY A 500 -30.79 24.70 17.17
C GLY A 500 -30.22 25.43 15.93
N VAL A 501 -28.98 25.08 15.55
CA VAL A 501 -28.28 25.69 14.39
C VAL A 501 -28.61 24.92 13.10
N LYS A 502 -29.18 23.73 13.19
CA LYS A 502 -29.76 22.92 12.09
C LYS A 502 -31.20 22.55 12.43
#